data_0bbc8827f5013a10fb80b533fd7c60d1
#
_entry.id   0bbc8827f5013a10fb80b533fd7c60d1
#
_cell.length_a   1.000
_cell.length_b   1.000
_cell.length_c   1.000
_cell.angle_alpha   90.00
_cell.angle_beta   90.00
_cell.angle_gamma   90.00
#
_symmetry.space_group_name_H-M   'P 1'
#
loop_
_entity.id
_entity.type
_entity.pdbx_description
1 polymer ?
#
loop_
_entity_poly.entity_id
_entity_poly.type
_entity_poly.pdbx_seq_one_letter_code
_entity_poly.pdbx_strand_id
1 'polypeptide(L)'
;MINGINHVTWNVENVEEAFRFYVNVLGLKPIMKSRESAYFMAGSTWLAVVKGDRREDTGYDHTAFDLDRSDYDKTVEILRKREVVQWKKNESEGDSFYFLDPSGNRLELHCSSLESRIEYGKENWEGDVEWYI
;
A
#
# COMPACT_ATOMS: atom_id res chain seq x y z
N MET A 1 -7.54 -25.59 5.40
CA MET A 1 -6.27 -24.83 5.26
C MET A 1 -6.55 -23.48 4.60
N ILE A 2 -5.77 -22.49 4.97
CA ILE A 2 -5.91 -21.16 4.39
C ILE A 2 -5.44 -21.16 2.94
N ASN A 3 -6.23 -20.55 2.04
CA ASN A 3 -5.92 -20.52 0.60
C ASN A 3 -5.27 -19.18 0.17
N GLY A 4 -5.30 -18.17 1.03
CA GLY A 4 -4.76 -16.86 0.69
C GLY A 4 -5.42 -15.74 1.49
N ILE A 5 -5.22 -14.52 1.03
CA ILE A 5 -5.88 -13.34 1.60
C ILE A 5 -7.18 -13.10 0.83
N ASN A 6 -8.32 -13.09 1.52
CA ASN A 6 -9.61 -12.83 0.89
C ASN A 6 -9.79 -11.33 0.62
N HIS A 7 -9.61 -10.53 1.66
CA HIS A 7 -9.68 -9.07 1.54
C HIS A 7 -8.94 -8.42 2.70
N VAL A 8 -8.67 -7.13 2.56
CA VAL A 8 -8.05 -6.31 3.59
C VAL A 8 -8.97 -5.14 3.87
N THR A 9 -9.15 -4.80 5.14
CA THR A 9 -9.99 -3.67 5.56
C THR A 9 -9.20 -2.78 6.51
N TRP A 10 -9.29 -1.47 6.28
CA TRP A 10 -8.78 -0.52 7.27
C TRP A 10 -9.74 0.67 7.45
N ASN A 11 -9.53 1.39 8.55
CA ASN A 11 -10.36 2.54 8.90
C ASN A 11 -9.94 3.78 8.12
N VAL A 12 -10.93 4.60 7.79
CA VAL A 12 -10.75 5.94 7.27
C VAL A 12 -11.68 6.89 8.00
N GLU A 13 -11.27 8.13 8.18
CA GLU A 13 -12.08 9.13 8.86
C GLU A 13 -13.26 9.60 7.99
N ASN A 14 -13.02 9.70 6.69
CA ASN A 14 -13.99 10.20 5.73
C ASN A 14 -14.00 9.28 4.51
N VAL A 15 -15.11 8.56 4.32
CA VAL A 15 -15.23 7.58 3.24
C VAL A 15 -15.19 8.25 1.86
N GLU A 16 -15.82 9.41 1.70
CA GLU A 16 -15.83 10.13 0.43
C GLU A 16 -14.43 10.60 0.04
N GLU A 17 -13.69 11.15 0.97
CA GLU A 17 -12.30 11.55 0.75
C GLU A 17 -11.42 10.35 0.40
N ALA A 18 -11.56 9.26 1.15
CA ALA A 18 -10.84 8.02 0.87
C ALA A 18 -11.17 7.49 -0.53
N PHE A 19 -12.45 7.47 -0.87
CA PHE A 19 -12.89 7.02 -2.20
C PHE A 19 -12.22 7.80 -3.32
N ARG A 20 -12.22 9.14 -3.23
CA ARG A 20 -11.56 9.98 -4.22
C ARG A 20 -10.04 9.70 -4.28
N PHE A 21 -9.41 9.50 -3.14
CA PHE A 21 -7.99 9.21 -3.08
C PHE A 21 -7.65 7.89 -3.76
N TYR A 22 -8.32 6.82 -3.37
CA TYR A 22 -8.02 5.49 -3.91
C TYR A 22 -8.39 5.34 -5.38
N VAL A 23 -9.46 5.96 -5.81
CA VAL A 23 -9.90 5.89 -7.22
C VAL A 23 -9.16 6.88 -8.11
N ASN A 24 -9.16 8.15 -7.73
CA ASN A 24 -8.65 9.21 -8.62
C ASN A 24 -7.14 9.40 -8.53
N VAL A 25 -6.52 9.11 -7.40
CA VAL A 25 -5.08 9.28 -7.22
C VAL A 25 -4.35 7.97 -7.47
N LEU A 26 -4.77 6.88 -6.83
CA LEU A 26 -4.11 5.59 -6.93
C LEU A 26 -4.65 4.72 -8.07
N GLY A 27 -5.78 5.07 -8.65
CA GLY A 27 -6.31 4.37 -9.81
C GLY A 27 -6.93 3.01 -9.50
N LEU A 28 -7.38 2.76 -8.27
CA LEU A 28 -8.06 1.52 -7.94
C LEU A 28 -9.44 1.48 -8.59
N LYS A 29 -9.90 0.28 -8.91
CA LYS A 29 -11.23 0.09 -9.48
C LYS A 29 -12.29 0.20 -8.39
N PRO A 30 -13.23 1.15 -8.47
CA PRO A 30 -14.31 1.25 -7.47
C PRO A 30 -15.32 0.13 -7.66
N ILE A 31 -15.79 -0.43 -6.55
CA ILE A 31 -16.81 -1.48 -6.56
C ILE A 31 -18.09 -0.99 -5.88
N MET A 32 -17.98 -0.36 -4.71
CA MET A 32 -19.13 0.08 -3.94
C MET A 32 -18.73 1.23 -3.04
N LYS A 33 -19.67 2.11 -2.80
CA LYS A 33 -19.51 3.18 -1.81
C LYS A 33 -20.84 3.36 -1.07
N SER A 34 -20.75 3.45 0.23
CA SER A 34 -21.87 3.82 1.10
C SER A 34 -21.40 4.92 2.05
N ARG A 35 -22.26 5.31 2.97
CA ARG A 35 -21.92 6.28 4.00
C ARG A 35 -20.79 5.79 4.92
N GLU A 36 -20.76 4.49 5.16
CA GLU A 36 -19.90 3.88 6.19
C GLU A 36 -18.73 3.09 5.62
N SER A 37 -18.72 2.80 4.30
CA SER A 37 -17.69 1.95 3.72
C SER A 37 -17.55 2.16 2.22
N ALA A 38 -16.43 1.65 1.69
CA ALA A 38 -16.22 1.56 0.24
C ALA A 38 -15.38 0.33 -0.07
N TYR A 39 -15.61 -0.25 -1.25
CA TYR A 39 -14.86 -1.40 -1.74
C TYR A 39 -14.17 -1.05 -3.04
N PHE A 40 -12.95 -1.57 -3.18
CA PHE A 40 -12.14 -1.38 -4.38
C PHE A 40 -11.49 -2.69 -4.78
N MET A 41 -11.06 -2.78 -6.01
CA MET A 41 -10.13 -3.81 -6.45
C MET A 41 -8.76 -3.19 -6.72
N ALA A 42 -7.75 -3.69 -6.04
CA ALA A 42 -6.34 -3.42 -6.33
C ALA A 42 -5.82 -4.65 -7.09
N GLY A 43 -5.87 -4.60 -8.43
CA GLY A 43 -5.65 -5.80 -9.22
C GLY A 43 -6.70 -6.85 -8.89
N SER A 44 -6.27 -8.01 -8.40
CA SER A 44 -7.15 -9.11 -7.97
C SER A 44 -7.46 -9.08 -6.47
N THR A 45 -6.96 -8.12 -5.74
CA THR A 45 -7.17 -8.04 -4.29
C THR A 45 -8.34 -7.11 -3.95
N TRP A 46 -9.29 -7.63 -3.18
CA TRP A 46 -10.38 -6.84 -2.64
C TRP A 46 -9.90 -6.03 -1.45
N LEU A 47 -10.02 -4.71 -1.55
CA LEU A 47 -9.67 -3.76 -0.50
C LEU A 47 -10.94 -3.08 -0.03
N ALA A 48 -11.13 -2.98 1.28
CA ALA A 48 -12.26 -2.28 1.88
C ALA A 48 -11.78 -1.18 2.82
N VAL A 49 -12.52 -0.08 2.86
CA VAL A 49 -12.34 0.95 3.88
C VAL A 49 -13.66 1.12 4.64
N VAL A 50 -13.56 1.35 5.93
CA VAL A 50 -14.72 1.51 6.83
C VAL A 50 -14.51 2.79 7.63
N LYS A 51 -15.58 3.57 7.79
CA LYS A 51 -15.52 4.78 8.59
C LYS A 51 -15.12 4.45 10.03
N GLY A 52 -14.14 5.16 10.54
CA GLY A 52 -13.62 4.97 11.88
C GLY A 52 -12.61 6.05 12.21
N ASP A 53 -11.86 5.81 13.27
CA ASP A 53 -10.87 6.78 13.72
C ASP A 53 -9.64 6.81 12.82
N ARG A 54 -8.96 7.95 12.84
CA ARG A 54 -7.69 8.11 12.17
C ARG A 54 -6.68 7.09 12.70
N ARG A 55 -5.85 6.54 11.82
CA ARG A 55 -4.79 5.61 12.20
C ARG A 55 -3.79 6.31 13.12
N GLU A 56 -3.40 5.66 14.20
CA GLU A 56 -2.35 6.15 15.08
C GLU A 56 -1.00 6.20 14.35
N ASP A 57 -0.21 7.21 14.66
CA ASP A 57 1.10 7.43 14.03
C ASP A 57 2.19 6.61 14.72
N THR A 58 1.93 5.30 14.92
CA THR A 58 2.88 4.37 15.55
C THR A 58 2.87 3.04 14.79
N GLY A 59 4.00 2.35 14.83
CA GLY A 59 4.13 1.03 14.23
C GLY A 59 4.71 1.06 12.83
N TYR A 60 4.84 -0.12 12.25
CA TYR A 60 5.46 -0.32 10.94
C TYR A 60 4.54 -1.07 9.97
N ASP A 61 3.41 -1.57 10.46
CA ASP A 61 2.47 -2.28 9.60
C ASP A 61 1.95 -1.36 8.49
N HIS A 62 1.99 -1.85 7.28
CA HIS A 62 1.65 -1.08 6.10
C HIS A 62 1.21 -2.00 4.97
N THR A 63 0.65 -1.42 3.92
CA THR A 63 0.26 -2.14 2.72
C THR A 63 1.04 -1.61 1.54
N ALA A 64 1.71 -2.49 0.82
CA ALA A 64 2.44 -2.15 -0.39
C ALA A 64 1.61 -2.51 -1.61
N PHE A 65 1.43 -1.55 -2.49
CA PHE A 65 0.79 -1.76 -3.78
C PHE A 65 1.85 -2.08 -4.82
N ASP A 66 1.56 -3.06 -5.65
CA ASP A 66 2.40 -3.45 -6.78
C ASP A 66 2.02 -2.64 -8.01
N LEU A 67 3.00 -2.21 -8.75
CA LEU A 67 2.77 -1.54 -10.03
C LEU A 67 3.97 -1.69 -10.94
N ASP A 68 3.73 -1.54 -12.24
CA ASP A 68 4.79 -1.60 -13.23
C ASP A 68 5.70 -0.38 -13.12
N ARG A 69 6.95 -0.55 -13.51
CA ARG A 69 7.95 0.52 -13.49
C ARG A 69 7.48 1.76 -14.26
N SER A 70 6.81 1.57 -15.38
CA SER A 70 6.29 2.68 -16.19
C SER A 70 5.26 3.53 -15.44
N ASP A 71 4.53 2.93 -14.52
CA ASP A 71 3.52 3.64 -13.72
C ASP A 71 4.08 4.20 -12.43
N TYR A 72 5.15 3.62 -11.90
CA TYR A 72 5.75 4.00 -10.62
C TYR A 72 6.16 5.48 -10.60
N ASP A 73 6.97 5.90 -11.56
CA ASP A 73 7.49 7.28 -11.58
C ASP A 73 6.36 8.31 -11.71
N LYS A 74 5.37 8.00 -12.55
CA LYS A 74 4.21 8.88 -12.74
C LYS A 74 3.37 9.00 -11.47
N THR A 75 3.13 7.89 -10.80
CA THR A 75 2.32 7.86 -9.59
C THR A 75 3.02 8.58 -8.44
N VAL A 76 4.32 8.36 -8.28
CA VAL A 76 5.12 9.07 -7.28
C VAL A 76 5.05 10.59 -7.51
N GLU A 77 5.16 11.03 -8.78
CA GLU A 77 5.06 12.45 -9.10
C GLU A 77 3.70 13.04 -8.72
N ILE A 78 2.61 12.31 -9.01
CA ILE A 78 1.26 12.74 -8.64
C ILE A 78 1.14 12.86 -7.12
N LEU A 79 1.65 11.88 -6.38
CA LEU A 79 1.59 11.89 -4.92
C LEU A 79 2.40 13.04 -4.33
N ARG A 80 3.58 13.33 -4.89
CA ARG A 80 4.40 14.47 -4.44
C ARG A 80 3.71 15.81 -4.70
N LYS A 81 3.08 15.96 -5.84
CA LYS A 81 2.32 17.17 -6.17
C LYS A 81 1.11 17.37 -5.25
N ARG A 82 0.56 16.31 -4.74
CA ARG A 82 -0.54 16.36 -3.76
C ARG A 82 -0.04 16.50 -2.32
N GLU A 83 1.26 16.62 -2.14
CA GLU A 83 1.89 16.84 -0.85
C GLU A 83 1.51 15.79 0.20
N VAL A 84 1.43 14.52 -0.22
CA VAL A 84 1.20 13.41 0.71
C VAL A 84 2.34 13.34 1.73
N VAL A 85 2.02 12.92 2.94
CA VAL A 85 3.04 12.72 3.98
C VAL A 85 3.81 11.45 3.66
N GLN A 86 5.14 11.54 3.62
CA GLN A 86 6.02 10.38 3.51
C GLN A 86 6.40 9.94 4.92
N TRP A 87 6.17 8.65 5.23
CA TRP A 87 6.42 8.15 6.58
C TRP A 87 7.74 7.39 6.72
N LYS A 88 8.41 7.12 5.61
CA LYS A 88 9.69 6.41 5.60
C LYS A 88 10.42 6.69 4.28
N LYS A 89 11.76 6.67 4.33
CA LYS A 89 12.60 6.68 3.13
C LYS A 89 12.85 5.24 2.69
N ASN A 90 13.04 5.05 1.38
CA ASN A 90 13.38 3.74 0.86
C ASN A 90 14.82 3.37 1.23
N GLU A 91 14.98 2.29 1.98
CA GLU A 91 16.27 1.72 2.38
C GLU A 91 16.35 0.23 2.06
N SER A 92 15.33 -0.31 1.39
CA SER A 92 15.26 -1.73 1.07
C SER A 92 15.54 -1.99 -0.41
N GLU A 93 15.63 -3.26 -0.79
CA GLU A 93 15.78 -3.67 -2.18
C GLU A 93 14.58 -3.22 -3.00
N GLY A 94 14.83 -2.78 -4.24
CA GLY A 94 13.81 -2.30 -5.15
C GLY A 94 13.39 -0.86 -4.89
N ASP A 95 12.56 -0.33 -5.78
CA ASP A 95 12.05 1.03 -5.63
C ASP A 95 10.77 1.05 -4.82
N SER A 96 10.77 1.87 -3.77
CA SER A 96 9.64 2.04 -2.87
C SER A 96 9.40 3.50 -2.56
N PHE A 97 8.13 3.85 -2.47
CA PHE A 97 7.69 5.17 -2.02
C PHE A 97 6.68 4.96 -0.90
N TYR A 98 7.00 5.47 0.29
CA TYR A 98 6.21 5.26 1.51
C TYR A 98 5.43 6.52 1.85
N PHE A 99 4.10 6.43 1.87
CA PHE A 99 3.24 7.58 2.07
C PHE A 99 2.01 7.24 2.90
N LEU A 100 1.35 8.26 3.41
CA LEU A 100 0.10 8.10 4.16
C LEU A 100 -1.09 8.41 3.25
N ASP A 101 -2.19 7.68 3.45
CA ASP A 101 -3.47 8.08 2.91
C ASP A 101 -4.03 9.26 3.73
N PRO A 102 -5.18 9.86 3.35
CA PRO A 102 -5.72 11.00 4.09
C PRO A 102 -6.06 10.72 5.56
N SER A 103 -6.25 9.46 5.93
CA SER A 103 -6.58 9.05 7.31
C SER A 103 -5.39 8.50 8.09
N GLY A 104 -4.18 8.63 7.54
CA GLY A 104 -2.96 8.21 8.21
C GLY A 104 -2.62 6.74 8.05
N ASN A 105 -3.29 6.01 7.16
CA ASN A 105 -2.91 4.63 6.87
C ASN A 105 -1.58 4.60 6.13
N ARG A 106 -0.67 3.74 6.58
CA ARG A 106 0.67 3.63 5.99
C ARG A 106 0.61 2.77 4.73
N LEU A 107 0.99 3.38 3.63
CA LEU A 107 1.00 2.76 2.31
C LEU A 107 2.40 2.81 1.72
N GLU A 108 2.60 1.97 0.72
CA GLU A 108 3.84 1.91 -0.04
C GLU A 108 3.48 1.63 -1.51
N LEU A 109 4.20 2.26 -2.43
CA LEU A 109 4.27 1.79 -3.80
C LEU A 109 5.58 1.02 -3.93
N HIS A 110 5.52 -0.22 -4.41
CA HIS A 110 6.70 -1.07 -4.52
C HIS A 110 6.81 -1.65 -5.92
N CYS A 111 7.93 -1.36 -6.57
CA CYS A 111 8.19 -1.78 -7.94
C CYS A 111 9.28 -2.85 -7.96
N SER A 112 8.98 -4.02 -7.39
CA SER A 112 9.88 -5.16 -7.35
C SER A 112 9.07 -6.40 -7.02
N SER A 113 9.74 -7.51 -6.69
CA SER A 113 9.10 -8.79 -6.46
C SER A 113 9.69 -9.51 -5.24
N LEU A 114 8.96 -10.51 -4.77
CA LEU A 114 9.48 -11.39 -3.73
C LEU A 114 10.75 -12.10 -4.18
N GLU A 115 10.79 -12.55 -5.45
CA GLU A 115 11.96 -13.22 -6.01
C GLU A 115 13.20 -12.34 -5.95
N SER A 116 13.08 -11.07 -6.35
CA SER A 116 14.18 -10.10 -6.26
C SER A 116 14.62 -9.88 -4.82
N ARG A 117 13.67 -9.81 -3.89
CA ARG A 117 13.96 -9.64 -2.47
C ARG A 117 14.72 -10.85 -1.92
N ILE A 118 14.33 -12.06 -2.32
CA ILE A 118 14.98 -13.28 -1.90
C ILE A 118 16.42 -13.32 -2.43
N GLU A 119 16.63 -13.02 -3.70
CA GLU A 119 17.97 -12.99 -4.28
C GLU A 119 18.87 -12.00 -3.55
N TYR A 120 18.37 -10.79 -3.34
CA TYR A 120 19.12 -9.77 -2.59
C TYR A 120 19.41 -10.22 -1.16
N GLY A 121 18.42 -10.79 -0.49
CA GLY A 121 18.56 -11.25 0.89
C GLY A 121 19.59 -12.36 1.04
N LYS A 122 19.60 -13.32 0.13
CA LYS A 122 20.57 -14.42 0.16
C LYS A 122 22.00 -13.94 -0.03
N GLU A 123 22.19 -12.86 -0.76
CA GLU A 123 23.51 -12.28 -1.00
C GLU A 123 23.95 -11.31 0.09
N ASN A 124 23.02 -10.58 0.72
CA ASN A 124 23.35 -9.42 1.54
C ASN A 124 22.98 -9.55 3.01
N TRP A 125 21.98 -10.37 3.36
CA TRP A 125 21.53 -10.48 4.75
C TRP A 125 22.37 -11.52 5.49
N GLU A 126 22.82 -11.15 6.66
CA GLU A 126 23.64 -12.01 7.52
C GLU A 126 22.90 -12.29 8.83
N GLY A 127 23.48 -13.17 9.64
CA GLY A 127 22.97 -13.46 10.98
C GLY A 127 22.06 -14.68 11.00
N ASP A 128 20.91 -14.55 11.63
CA ASP A 128 20.00 -15.65 11.95
C ASP A 128 18.86 -15.84 10.92
N VAL A 129 19.10 -15.48 9.67
CA VAL A 129 18.12 -15.67 8.60
C VAL A 129 18.03 -17.13 8.21
N GLU A 130 16.82 -17.69 8.26
CA GLU A 130 16.54 -19.07 7.82
C GLU A 130 15.64 -19.02 6.59
N TRP A 131 16.04 -19.72 5.53
CA TRP A 131 15.29 -19.79 4.28
C TRP A 131 14.56 -21.14 4.20
N TYR A 132 13.28 -21.11 3.80
CA TYR A 132 12.43 -22.29 3.69
C TYR A 132 12.07 -22.61 2.24
N ILE A 133 12.89 -22.15 1.33
CA ILE A 133 12.68 -22.28 -0.12
C ILE A 133 13.93 -22.84 -0.79
#